data_f587de039c234167fcacc93159f4c88c
#
_entry.id   f587de039c234167fcacc93159f4c88c
#
_cell.length_a   1.000
_cell.length_b   1.000
_cell.length_c   1.000
_cell.angle_alpha   90.00
_cell.angle_beta   90.00
_cell.angle_gamma   90.00
#
_symmetry.space_group_name_H-M   'P 1'
#
loop_
_entity.id
_entity.type
_entity.pdbx_description
1 polymer ?
#
loop_
_entity_poly.entity_id
_entity_poly.type
_entity_poly.pdbx_seq_one_letter_code
_entity_poly.pdbx_strand_id
1 'polypeptide(L)'
;NWTMGRLVGNEYVSLNLTGRSWNGDTLELALIPGTYRIITTNRLPNGNQFAWEKTFTIKEGGQREETLRLREAQLGDMLERISLPEFEVKDSAGNTVTCAELTKGGKKILMWLEESREPTEHILNEMLEHAEKFHEFENSISFMIRTPEAKQDPLLAKVLKMFPNVSIYYDSFEENIELLGRRMYVDPDKLPLILVTNGESVGIYATSGYNVGTGDMLIRIMEEVPEV
;
A
#
# COMPACT_ATOMS: atom_id res chain seq x y z
N ASN A 1 3.52 3.49 15.98
CA ASN A 1 3.34 4.78 15.31
C ASN A 1 1.94 5.32 15.61
N TRP A 2 1.81 6.63 15.72
CA TRP A 2 0.53 7.29 15.87
C TRP A 2 0.56 8.65 15.16
N THR A 3 -0.59 9.06 14.65
CA THR A 3 -0.79 10.34 13.98
C THR A 3 -2.07 10.99 14.49
N MET A 4 -2.11 12.31 14.46
CA MET A 4 -3.30 13.07 14.79
C MET A 4 -3.54 14.14 13.73
N GLY A 5 -4.77 14.26 13.27
CA GLY A 5 -5.20 15.32 12.36
C GLY A 5 -6.33 16.15 12.97
N ARG A 6 -6.40 17.42 12.60
CA ARG A 6 -7.53 18.32 12.91
C ARG A 6 -8.40 18.48 11.68
N LEU A 7 -9.72 18.40 11.86
CA LEU A 7 -10.68 18.65 10.79
C LEU A 7 -10.66 20.14 10.42
N VAL A 8 -10.39 20.42 9.15
CA VAL A 8 -10.44 21.76 8.54
C VAL A 8 -11.27 21.66 7.27
N GLY A 9 -12.45 22.25 7.28
CA GLY A 9 -13.43 21.99 6.22
C GLY A 9 -13.89 20.52 6.29
N ASN A 10 -13.68 19.77 5.21
CA ASN A 10 -14.02 18.35 5.11
C ASN A 10 -12.80 17.40 5.19
N GLU A 11 -11.61 17.92 5.48
CA GLU A 11 -10.36 17.17 5.48
C GLU A 11 -9.68 17.18 6.84
N TYR A 12 -8.97 16.10 7.17
CA TYR A 12 -8.11 16.05 8.35
C TYR A 12 -6.70 16.49 7.97
N VAL A 13 -6.28 17.63 8.53
CA VAL A 13 -4.92 18.16 8.38
C VAL A 13 -4.05 17.61 9.51
N SER A 14 -2.97 16.93 9.16
CA SER A 14 -2.02 16.37 10.11
C SER A 14 -1.41 17.42 11.01
N LEU A 15 -1.33 17.13 12.29
CA LEU A 15 -0.65 17.96 13.28
C LEU A 15 0.82 17.57 13.38
N ASN A 16 1.69 18.56 13.41
CA ASN A 16 3.08 18.35 13.76
C ASN A 16 3.20 18.16 15.28
N LEU A 17 3.48 16.92 15.68
CA LEU A 17 3.65 16.53 17.09
C LEU A 17 5.12 16.27 17.45
N THR A 18 6.05 16.79 16.64
CA THR A 18 7.49 16.68 16.89
C THR A 18 7.85 17.22 18.29
N GLY A 19 8.63 16.45 19.03
CA GLY A 19 9.02 16.78 20.40
C GLY A 19 7.96 16.44 21.47
N ARG A 20 6.82 15.88 21.11
CA ARG A 20 5.87 15.30 22.05
C ARG A 20 6.20 13.83 22.32
N SER A 21 6.19 13.45 23.58
CA SER A 21 6.49 12.08 23.98
C SER A 21 5.50 11.61 25.01
N TRP A 22 5.32 10.30 25.04
CA TRP A 22 4.55 9.64 26.09
C TRP A 22 5.32 9.67 27.42
N ASN A 23 4.62 10.00 28.47
CA ASN A 23 5.14 9.83 29.82
C ASN A 23 4.52 8.55 30.40
N GLY A 24 5.27 7.46 30.34
CA GLY A 24 4.71 6.14 30.58
C GLY A 24 3.58 5.85 29.60
N ASP A 25 2.37 5.67 30.12
CA ASP A 25 1.17 5.34 29.33
C ASP A 25 0.33 6.57 28.96
N THR A 26 0.79 7.77 29.29
CA THR A 26 0.01 8.99 29.13
C THR A 26 0.71 9.99 28.19
N LEU A 27 -0.07 10.60 27.32
CA LEU A 27 0.34 11.73 26.49
C LEU A 27 -0.62 12.89 26.72
N GLU A 28 -0.10 14.01 27.17
CA GLU A 28 -0.86 15.25 27.34
C GLU A 28 -0.64 16.19 26.16
N LEU A 29 -1.71 16.68 25.58
CA LEU A 29 -1.70 17.61 24.46
C LEU A 29 -2.55 18.84 24.76
N ALA A 30 -1.99 20.01 24.53
CA ALA A 30 -2.76 21.25 24.50
C ALA A 30 -3.29 21.46 23.08
N LEU A 31 -4.58 21.33 22.91
CA LEU A 31 -5.27 21.43 21.61
C LEU A 31 -6.21 22.64 21.62
N ILE A 32 -6.29 23.37 20.52
CA ILE A 32 -7.30 24.41 20.34
C ILE A 32 -8.67 23.76 20.08
N PRO A 33 -9.81 24.44 20.35
CA PRO A 33 -11.11 23.90 20.07
C PRO A 33 -11.24 23.42 18.62
N GLY A 34 -11.85 22.24 18.45
CA GLY A 34 -12.02 21.62 17.13
C GLY A 34 -12.27 20.13 17.18
N THR A 35 -12.48 19.54 16.02
CA THR A 35 -12.63 18.08 15.86
C THR A 35 -11.31 17.48 15.41
N TYR A 36 -10.95 16.39 16.05
CA TYR A 36 -9.67 15.70 15.86
C TYR A 36 -9.90 14.24 15.57
N ARG A 37 -9.02 13.67 14.77
CA ARG A 37 -8.91 12.23 14.52
C ARG A 37 -7.51 11.78 14.93
N ILE A 38 -7.44 10.75 15.74
CA ILE A 38 -6.20 10.08 16.10
C ILE A 38 -6.21 8.67 15.53
N ILE A 39 -5.12 8.28 14.93
CA ILE A 39 -4.90 6.95 14.39
C ILE A 39 -3.59 6.42 14.97
N THR A 40 -3.61 5.19 15.44
CA THR A 40 -2.38 4.50 15.82
C THR A 40 -2.36 3.12 15.18
N THR A 41 -1.21 2.76 14.66
CA THR A 41 -0.91 1.43 14.15
C THR A 41 0.39 0.96 14.77
N ASN A 42 0.43 -0.28 15.21
CA ASN A 42 1.62 -0.88 15.74
C ASN A 42 1.79 -2.28 15.17
N ARG A 43 2.98 -2.57 14.64
CA ARG A 43 3.35 -3.87 14.09
C ARG A 43 4.25 -4.59 15.09
N LEU A 44 3.84 -5.77 15.50
CA LEU A 44 4.64 -6.63 16.38
C LEU A 44 5.71 -7.38 15.56
N PRO A 45 6.77 -7.88 16.23
CA PRO A 45 7.82 -8.66 15.57
C PRO A 45 7.32 -9.93 14.87
N ASN A 46 6.19 -10.49 15.31
CA ASN A 46 5.54 -11.65 14.69
C ASN A 46 4.69 -11.30 13.44
N GLY A 47 4.70 -10.02 13.01
CA GLY A 47 3.93 -9.55 11.87
C GLY A 47 2.51 -9.10 12.19
N ASN A 48 1.94 -9.44 13.36
CA ASN A 48 0.62 -8.98 13.74
C ASN A 48 0.57 -7.46 13.85
N GLN A 49 -0.50 -6.87 13.37
CA GLN A 49 -0.75 -5.45 13.42
C GLN A 49 -1.90 -5.14 14.36
N PHE A 50 -1.75 -4.07 15.12
CA PHE A 50 -2.78 -3.52 15.98
C PHE A 50 -3.11 -2.12 15.53
N ALA A 51 -4.39 -1.80 15.53
CA ALA A 51 -4.87 -0.49 15.13
C ALA A 51 -5.86 0.06 16.15
N TRP A 52 -5.93 1.36 16.23
CA TRP A 52 -6.99 2.08 16.91
C TRP A 52 -7.20 3.43 16.25
N GLU A 53 -8.44 3.78 16.05
CA GLU A 53 -8.84 5.06 15.49
C GLU A 53 -9.97 5.66 16.31
N LYS A 54 -9.92 6.97 16.52
CA LYS A 54 -11.00 7.69 17.15
C LYS A 54 -11.07 9.14 16.70
N THR A 55 -12.30 9.59 16.46
CA THR A 55 -12.62 11.00 16.25
C THR A 55 -13.25 11.56 17.53
N PHE A 56 -12.84 12.76 17.93
CA PHE A 56 -13.35 13.43 19.10
C PHE A 56 -13.33 14.96 18.91
N THR A 57 -14.15 15.66 19.68
CA THR A 57 -14.22 17.12 19.66
C THR A 57 -13.78 17.71 20.99
N ILE A 58 -12.89 18.71 20.93
CA ILE A 58 -12.48 19.55 22.05
C ILE A 58 -13.29 20.84 21.98
N LYS A 59 -13.96 21.20 23.06
CA LYS A 59 -14.64 22.49 23.24
C LYS A 59 -13.73 23.48 23.94
N GLU A 60 -14.04 24.76 23.85
CA GLU A 60 -13.28 25.80 24.55
C GLU A 60 -13.28 25.55 26.08
N GLY A 61 -12.09 25.60 26.68
CA GLY A 61 -11.89 25.28 28.10
C GLY A 61 -12.14 23.83 28.49
N GLY A 62 -12.44 22.97 27.52
CA GLY A 62 -12.72 21.55 27.78
C GLY A 62 -11.45 20.73 28.00
N GLN A 63 -11.53 19.79 28.94
CA GLN A 63 -10.55 18.71 29.08
C GLN A 63 -11.21 17.41 28.64
N ARG A 64 -10.44 16.52 28.03
CA ARG A 64 -10.89 15.22 27.60
C ARG A 64 -9.80 14.18 27.79
N GLU A 65 -10.17 13.08 28.38
CA GLU A 65 -9.33 11.89 28.50
C GLU A 65 -9.85 10.80 27.54
N GLU A 66 -8.94 10.20 26.78
CA GLU A 66 -9.25 9.11 25.88
C GLU A 66 -8.31 7.94 26.15
N THR A 67 -8.86 6.78 26.36
CA THR A 67 -8.09 5.54 26.53
C THR A 67 -7.96 4.82 25.19
N LEU A 68 -6.72 4.59 24.77
CA LEU A 68 -6.38 3.79 23.59
C LEU A 68 -6.46 2.30 23.94
N ARG A 69 -7.40 1.59 23.32
CA ARG A 69 -7.44 0.13 23.40
C ARG A 69 -7.10 -0.42 22.02
N LEU A 70 -5.83 -0.79 21.86
CA LEU A 70 -5.38 -1.43 20.64
C LEU A 70 -6.14 -2.75 20.45
N ARG A 71 -6.64 -2.95 19.24
CA ARG A 71 -7.20 -4.21 18.77
C ARG A 71 -6.34 -4.74 17.62
N GLU A 72 -6.43 -6.02 17.35
CA GLU A 72 -5.82 -6.57 16.14
C GLU A 72 -6.35 -5.82 14.93
N ALA A 73 -5.45 -5.39 14.05
CA ALA A 73 -5.83 -4.66 12.86
C ALA A 73 -6.57 -5.60 11.91
N GLN A 74 -7.74 -5.17 11.47
CA GLN A 74 -8.49 -5.84 10.42
C GLN A 74 -8.01 -5.35 9.05
N LEU A 75 -8.32 -6.09 8.01
CA LEU A 75 -7.92 -5.74 6.65
C LEU A 75 -8.33 -4.31 6.29
N GLY A 76 -9.56 -3.89 6.63
CA GLY A 76 -10.05 -2.54 6.37
C GLY A 76 -9.25 -1.40 7.04
N ASP A 77 -8.53 -1.68 8.14
CA ASP A 77 -7.69 -0.67 8.80
C ASP A 77 -6.38 -0.41 8.03
N MET A 78 -6.02 -1.30 7.12
CA MET A 78 -4.78 -1.26 6.34
C MET A 78 -5.01 -0.74 4.92
N LEU A 79 -6.27 -0.51 4.55
CA LEU A 79 -6.64 -0.06 3.22
C LEU A 79 -6.80 1.46 3.18
N GLU A 80 -6.34 2.03 2.09
CA GLU A 80 -6.51 3.43 1.73
C GLU A 80 -7.56 3.57 0.61
N ARG A 81 -7.94 4.78 0.28
CA ARG A 81 -8.71 5.11 -0.93
C ARG A 81 -8.17 6.41 -1.50
N ILE A 82 -7.16 6.28 -2.32
CA ILE A 82 -6.39 7.41 -2.84
C ILE A 82 -6.48 7.42 -4.35
N SER A 83 -7.01 8.50 -4.95
CA SER A 83 -6.94 8.68 -6.40
C SER A 83 -5.48 8.67 -6.84
N LEU A 84 -5.14 7.78 -7.75
CA LEU A 84 -3.81 7.70 -8.32
C LEU A 84 -3.56 8.89 -9.25
N PRO A 85 -2.32 9.36 -9.33
CA PRO A 85 -1.91 10.30 -10.35
C PRO A 85 -1.95 9.63 -11.72
N GLU A 86 -1.99 10.43 -12.78
CA GLU A 86 -1.78 9.93 -14.12
C GLU A 86 -0.32 9.49 -14.29
N PHE A 87 -0.14 8.28 -14.79
CA PHE A 87 1.15 7.72 -15.18
C PHE A 87 1.00 6.79 -16.37
N GLU A 88 2.09 6.51 -17.03
CA GLU A 88 2.12 5.71 -18.24
C GLU A 88 3.24 4.67 -18.18
N VAL A 89 2.98 3.51 -18.78
CA VAL A 89 3.96 2.45 -19.00
C VAL A 89 3.94 2.04 -20.48
N LYS A 90 4.83 1.16 -20.91
CA LYS A 90 4.84 0.60 -22.27
C LYS A 90 4.46 -0.87 -22.25
N ASP A 91 3.64 -1.27 -23.22
CA ASP A 91 3.38 -2.69 -23.47
C ASP A 91 4.54 -3.36 -24.23
N SER A 92 4.42 -4.65 -24.52
CA SER A 92 5.45 -5.40 -25.26
C SER A 92 5.63 -4.96 -26.72
N ALA A 93 4.67 -4.23 -27.28
CA ALA A 93 4.75 -3.67 -28.62
C ALA A 93 5.27 -2.22 -28.62
N GLY A 94 5.54 -1.65 -27.44
CA GLY A 94 6.00 -0.28 -27.25
C GLY A 94 4.87 0.77 -27.22
N ASN A 95 3.59 0.35 -27.21
CA ASN A 95 2.49 1.28 -27.08
C ASN A 95 2.40 1.81 -25.66
N THR A 96 1.98 3.06 -25.53
CA THR A 96 1.69 3.66 -24.23
C THR A 96 0.40 3.09 -23.66
N VAL A 97 0.44 2.72 -22.38
CA VAL A 97 -0.70 2.26 -21.58
C VAL A 97 -0.81 3.17 -20.37
N THR A 98 -1.96 3.80 -20.20
CA THR A 98 -2.22 4.77 -19.15
C THR A 98 -2.62 4.11 -17.82
N CYS A 99 -2.54 4.86 -16.72
CA CYS A 99 -3.04 4.44 -15.40
C CYS A 99 -4.49 3.96 -15.48
N ALA A 100 -5.36 4.68 -16.18
CA ALA A 100 -6.76 4.33 -16.33
C ALA A 100 -6.97 2.99 -17.07
N GLU A 101 -6.15 2.69 -18.08
CA GLU A 101 -6.18 1.41 -18.79
C GLU A 101 -5.67 0.25 -17.95
N LEU A 102 -4.56 0.46 -17.21
CA LEU A 102 -3.97 -0.54 -16.32
C LEU A 102 -4.91 -0.95 -15.17
N THR A 103 -5.68 0.00 -14.66
CA THR A 103 -6.55 -0.22 -13.49
C THR A 103 -7.98 -0.60 -13.86
N LYS A 104 -8.31 -0.61 -15.14
CA LYS A 104 -9.67 -0.91 -15.62
C LYS A 104 -10.09 -2.34 -15.33
N GLY A 105 -11.35 -2.52 -14.94
CA GLY A 105 -12.00 -3.85 -14.88
C GLY A 105 -11.71 -4.62 -13.60
N GLY A 106 -11.98 -4.03 -12.47
CA GLY A 106 -11.87 -4.65 -11.16
C GLY A 106 -10.53 -4.39 -10.46
N LYS A 107 -10.29 -5.11 -9.38
CA LYS A 107 -9.04 -4.97 -8.62
C LYS A 107 -7.84 -5.42 -9.46
N LYS A 108 -6.74 -4.66 -9.36
CA LYS A 108 -5.47 -4.97 -10.01
C LYS A 108 -4.32 -4.91 -9.01
N ILE A 109 -3.36 -5.80 -9.17
CA ILE A 109 -2.07 -5.76 -8.48
C ILE A 109 -1.02 -5.30 -9.48
N LEU A 110 -0.41 -4.16 -9.21
CA LEU A 110 0.66 -3.59 -10.02
C LEU A 110 1.96 -3.70 -9.23
N MET A 111 2.99 -4.33 -9.80
CA MET A 111 4.27 -4.57 -9.12
C MET A 111 5.43 -4.05 -9.97
N TRP A 112 6.16 -3.06 -9.47
CA TRP A 112 7.43 -2.61 -10.03
C TRP A 112 8.55 -3.46 -9.42
N LEU A 113 9.13 -4.32 -10.23
CA LEU A 113 10.08 -5.35 -9.82
C LEU A 113 11.49 -5.01 -10.31
N GLU A 114 12.44 -4.95 -9.41
CA GLU A 114 13.86 -4.89 -9.76
C GLU A 114 14.45 -6.31 -9.70
N GLU A 115 14.84 -6.83 -10.85
CA GLU A 115 15.40 -8.17 -10.98
C GLU A 115 16.68 -8.36 -10.17
N SER A 116 16.94 -9.60 -9.72
CA SER A 116 18.15 -9.99 -8.95
C SER A 116 18.34 -9.18 -7.66
N ARG A 117 17.24 -8.72 -7.05
CA ARG A 117 17.22 -8.06 -5.75
C ARG A 117 16.48 -8.89 -4.72
N GLU A 118 17.08 -9.06 -3.56
CA GLU A 118 16.51 -9.86 -2.47
C GLU A 118 15.05 -9.51 -2.14
N PRO A 119 14.62 -8.24 -2.03
CA PRO A 119 13.22 -7.94 -1.75
C PRO A 119 12.26 -8.39 -2.85
N THR A 120 12.67 -8.31 -4.13
CA THR A 120 11.91 -8.82 -5.27
C THR A 120 11.87 -10.35 -5.26
N GLU A 121 12.98 -11.01 -4.97
CA GLU A 121 13.05 -12.47 -4.87
C GLU A 121 12.11 -13.02 -3.80
N HIS A 122 11.96 -12.34 -2.67
CA HIS A 122 11.06 -12.75 -1.60
C HIS A 122 9.60 -12.75 -2.05
N ILE A 123 9.10 -11.68 -2.66
CA ILE A 123 7.70 -11.65 -3.11
C ILE A 123 7.45 -12.65 -4.25
N LEU A 124 8.39 -12.83 -5.16
CA LEU A 124 8.27 -13.83 -6.22
C LEU A 124 8.24 -15.26 -5.68
N ASN A 125 9.00 -15.56 -4.63
CA ASN A 125 8.94 -16.85 -3.94
C ASN A 125 7.62 -17.03 -3.19
N GLU A 126 7.10 -16.03 -2.48
CA GLU A 126 5.76 -16.10 -1.87
C GLU A 126 4.67 -16.37 -2.91
N MET A 127 4.74 -15.77 -4.10
CA MET A 127 3.82 -16.07 -5.18
C MET A 127 3.89 -17.54 -5.63
N LEU A 128 5.10 -18.14 -5.68
CA LEU A 128 5.26 -19.55 -6.01
C LEU A 128 4.78 -20.48 -4.88
N GLU A 129 5.00 -20.09 -3.61
CA GLU A 129 4.54 -20.85 -2.45
C GLU A 129 3.02 -20.89 -2.35
N HIS A 130 2.35 -19.79 -2.72
CA HIS A 130 0.90 -19.65 -2.74
C HIS A 130 0.30 -19.72 -4.14
N ALA A 131 0.91 -20.51 -5.05
CA ALA A 131 0.57 -20.53 -6.47
C ALA A 131 -0.92 -20.78 -6.75
N GLU A 132 -1.57 -21.67 -6.01
CA GLU A 132 -3.00 -21.99 -6.19
C GLU A 132 -3.85 -20.72 -6.03
N LYS A 133 -3.54 -19.91 -5.02
CA LYS A 133 -4.27 -18.67 -4.74
C LYS A 133 -3.99 -17.59 -5.79
N PHE A 134 -2.73 -17.39 -6.14
CA PHE A 134 -2.36 -16.40 -7.15
C PHE A 134 -2.91 -16.73 -8.54
N HIS A 135 -3.13 -18.00 -8.87
CA HIS A 135 -3.79 -18.40 -10.13
C HIS A 135 -5.24 -17.91 -10.22
N GLU A 136 -5.97 -17.79 -9.12
CA GLU A 136 -7.37 -17.36 -9.13
C GLU A 136 -7.53 -15.93 -9.68
N PHE A 137 -6.48 -15.09 -9.55
CA PHE A 137 -6.49 -13.70 -9.99
C PHE A 137 -5.26 -13.29 -10.82
N GLU A 138 -4.57 -14.24 -11.45
CA GLU A 138 -3.36 -13.94 -12.23
C GLU A 138 -3.58 -12.92 -13.36
N ASN A 139 -4.77 -12.91 -13.99
CA ASN A 139 -5.16 -11.90 -14.98
C ASN A 139 -5.26 -10.46 -14.43
N SER A 140 -5.27 -10.33 -13.11
CA SER A 140 -5.30 -9.05 -12.42
C SER A 140 -3.92 -8.59 -11.97
N ILE A 141 -2.87 -9.35 -12.25
CA ILE A 141 -1.50 -9.03 -11.88
C ILE A 141 -0.76 -8.44 -13.08
N SER A 142 -0.07 -7.35 -12.85
CA SER A 142 0.80 -6.70 -13.83
C SER A 142 2.18 -6.47 -13.25
N PHE A 143 3.20 -6.93 -13.95
CA PHE A 143 4.59 -6.66 -13.61
C PHE A 143 5.12 -5.52 -14.47
N MET A 144 5.67 -4.51 -13.83
CA MET A 144 6.47 -3.47 -14.44
C MET A 144 7.94 -3.82 -14.25
N ILE A 145 8.66 -3.95 -15.34
CA ILE A 145 10.10 -4.27 -15.40
C ILE A 145 10.83 -3.23 -16.26
N ARG A 146 12.12 -3.04 -16.02
CA ARG A 146 12.88 -1.98 -16.71
C ARG A 146 13.09 -2.28 -18.19
N THR A 147 13.44 -3.52 -18.51
CA THR A 147 13.80 -3.92 -19.87
C THR A 147 13.29 -5.33 -20.20
N PRO A 148 13.18 -5.69 -21.49
CA PRO A 148 12.83 -7.05 -21.88
C PRO A 148 13.78 -8.13 -21.35
N GLU A 149 15.07 -7.79 -21.15
CA GLU A 149 16.10 -8.68 -20.64
C GLU A 149 15.85 -9.11 -19.20
N ALA A 150 15.16 -8.31 -18.41
CA ALA A 150 14.77 -8.65 -17.04
C ALA A 150 13.98 -9.97 -16.97
N LYS A 151 13.25 -10.36 -18.02
CA LYS A 151 12.56 -11.66 -18.14
C LYS A 151 13.51 -12.86 -18.13
N GLN A 152 14.80 -12.64 -18.33
CA GLN A 152 15.82 -13.69 -18.31
C GLN A 152 16.30 -13.99 -16.87
N ASP A 153 15.92 -13.16 -15.89
CA ASP A 153 16.15 -13.48 -14.48
C ASP A 153 15.52 -14.85 -14.18
N PRO A 154 16.28 -15.80 -13.60
CA PRO A 154 15.80 -17.18 -13.44
C PRO A 154 14.54 -17.32 -12.59
N LEU A 155 14.38 -16.48 -11.55
CA LEU A 155 13.22 -16.54 -10.68
C LEU A 155 12.00 -15.89 -11.34
N LEU A 156 12.17 -14.73 -11.95
CA LEU A 156 11.10 -14.08 -12.70
C LEU A 156 10.64 -14.96 -13.87
N ALA A 157 11.55 -15.59 -14.61
CA ALA A 157 11.21 -16.53 -15.68
C ALA A 157 10.41 -17.74 -15.16
N LYS A 158 10.75 -18.25 -13.97
CA LYS A 158 9.99 -19.33 -13.31
C LYS A 158 8.57 -18.88 -12.94
N VAL A 159 8.44 -17.68 -12.39
CA VAL A 159 7.13 -17.10 -12.02
C VAL A 159 6.28 -16.87 -13.27
N LEU A 160 6.83 -16.30 -14.34
CA LEU A 160 6.11 -16.08 -15.60
C LEU A 160 5.68 -17.38 -16.28
N LYS A 161 6.44 -18.45 -16.11
CA LYS A 161 6.05 -19.78 -16.57
C LYS A 161 4.91 -20.37 -15.75
N MET A 162 4.91 -20.10 -14.43
CA MET A 162 3.84 -20.55 -13.51
C MET A 162 2.55 -19.77 -13.74
N PHE A 163 2.64 -18.46 -14.00
CA PHE A 163 1.52 -17.53 -14.17
C PHE A 163 1.52 -16.91 -15.58
N PRO A 164 1.11 -17.65 -16.61
CA PRO A 164 1.23 -17.21 -18.01
C PRO A 164 0.30 -16.04 -18.38
N ASN A 165 -0.71 -15.76 -17.57
CA ASN A 165 -1.68 -14.69 -17.82
C ASN A 165 -1.33 -13.38 -17.08
N VAL A 166 -0.21 -13.34 -16.34
CA VAL A 166 0.31 -12.09 -15.77
C VAL A 166 0.74 -11.16 -16.91
N SER A 167 0.27 -9.92 -16.86
CA SER A 167 0.63 -8.91 -17.85
C SER A 167 2.02 -8.32 -17.55
N ILE A 168 2.79 -8.02 -18.59
CA ILE A 168 4.11 -7.42 -18.45
C ILE A 168 4.17 -6.10 -19.18
N TYR A 169 4.64 -5.09 -18.47
CA TYR A 169 4.86 -3.74 -18.98
C TYR A 169 6.30 -3.28 -18.72
N TYR A 170 6.73 -2.28 -19.45
CA TYR A 170 8.06 -1.69 -19.34
C TYR A 170 7.96 -0.27 -18.80
N ASP A 171 8.80 0.04 -17.84
CA ASP A 171 8.85 1.34 -17.20
C ASP A 171 10.30 1.69 -16.80
N SER A 172 10.70 2.94 -16.95
CA SER A 172 12.01 3.42 -16.47
C SER A 172 12.09 3.45 -14.93
N PHE A 173 10.96 3.41 -14.26
CA PHE A 173 10.75 3.45 -12.80
C PHE A 173 10.84 4.84 -12.16
N GLU A 174 11.80 5.66 -12.57
CA GLU A 174 12.19 6.88 -11.85
C GLU A 174 11.04 7.81 -11.55
N GLU A 175 10.27 8.22 -12.57
CA GLU A 175 9.16 9.15 -12.38
C GLU A 175 7.94 8.49 -11.72
N ASN A 176 7.56 7.32 -12.21
CA ASN A 176 6.34 6.65 -11.77
C ASN A 176 6.45 6.19 -10.30
N ILE A 177 7.59 5.63 -9.91
CA ILE A 177 7.80 5.16 -8.54
C ILE A 177 7.83 6.32 -7.55
N GLU A 178 8.50 7.42 -7.88
CA GLU A 178 8.52 8.60 -7.02
C GLU A 178 7.11 9.20 -6.88
N LEU A 179 6.38 9.32 -7.99
CA LEU A 179 5.03 9.87 -8.03
C LEU A 179 4.04 9.01 -7.24
N LEU A 180 4.04 7.70 -7.46
CA LEU A 180 3.17 6.74 -6.78
C LEU A 180 3.56 6.56 -5.31
N GLY A 181 4.85 6.45 -5.01
CA GLY A 181 5.34 6.32 -3.64
C GLY A 181 4.94 7.49 -2.77
N ARG A 182 5.13 8.71 -3.25
CA ARG A 182 4.67 9.92 -2.55
C ARG A 182 3.14 9.95 -2.39
N ARG A 183 2.41 9.57 -3.44
CA ARG A 183 0.94 9.60 -3.42
C ARG A 183 0.35 8.59 -2.46
N MET A 184 0.94 7.40 -2.38
CA MET A 184 0.51 6.28 -1.55
C MET A 184 1.21 6.22 -0.18
N TYR A 185 2.02 7.23 0.16
CA TYR A 185 2.76 7.33 1.43
C TYR A 185 3.70 6.15 1.71
N VAL A 186 4.29 5.58 0.66
CA VAL A 186 5.34 4.56 0.76
C VAL A 186 6.68 5.10 0.28
N ASP A 187 7.77 4.46 0.69
CA ASP A 187 9.13 4.89 0.39
C ASP A 187 9.49 4.61 -1.09
N PRO A 188 9.66 5.62 -1.95
CA PRO A 188 9.96 5.41 -3.35
C PRO A 188 11.36 4.84 -3.61
N ASP A 189 12.26 4.91 -2.63
CA ASP A 189 13.63 4.39 -2.76
C ASP A 189 13.71 2.87 -2.52
N LYS A 190 12.59 2.25 -2.14
CA LYS A 190 12.51 0.82 -1.85
C LYS A 190 11.67 0.07 -2.88
N LEU A 191 12.29 -0.85 -3.58
CA LEU A 191 11.64 -1.80 -4.48
C LEU A 191 11.56 -3.21 -3.83
N PRO A 192 10.58 -4.02 -4.22
CA PRO A 192 9.51 -3.73 -5.18
C PRO A 192 8.52 -2.68 -4.64
N LEU A 193 7.96 -1.86 -5.52
CA LEU A 193 6.74 -1.12 -5.24
C LEU A 193 5.56 -1.99 -5.64
N ILE A 194 4.66 -2.23 -4.71
CA ILE A 194 3.46 -3.03 -4.94
C ILE A 194 2.24 -2.17 -4.62
N LEU A 195 1.33 -2.08 -5.57
CA LEU A 195 0.11 -1.30 -5.49
C LEU A 195 -1.09 -2.19 -5.80
N VAL A 196 -2.15 -2.11 -5.00
CA VAL A 196 -3.45 -2.70 -5.33
C VAL A 196 -4.45 -1.58 -5.60
N THR A 197 -5.20 -1.72 -6.69
CA THR A 197 -6.22 -0.76 -7.11
C THR A 197 -7.61 -1.38 -7.12
N ASN A 198 -8.65 -0.55 -7.17
CA ASN A 198 -10.05 -0.99 -7.20
C ASN A 198 -10.72 -0.93 -8.58
N GLY A 199 -9.97 -0.68 -9.65
CA GLY A 199 -10.50 -0.63 -11.01
C GLY A 199 -10.88 0.76 -11.54
N GLU A 200 -10.76 1.81 -10.75
CA GLU A 200 -11.11 3.21 -11.12
C GLU A 200 -9.95 4.18 -10.88
N SER A 201 -8.72 3.76 -11.10
CA SER A 201 -7.51 4.53 -10.77
C SER A 201 -7.47 4.99 -9.30
N VAL A 202 -8.01 4.17 -8.41
CA VAL A 202 -7.95 4.40 -6.96
C VAL A 202 -7.07 3.32 -6.33
N GLY A 203 -5.96 3.76 -5.73
CA GLY A 203 -5.11 2.90 -4.92
C GLY A 203 -5.78 2.56 -3.59
N ILE A 204 -5.85 1.28 -3.25
CA ILE A 204 -6.44 0.81 -2.00
C ILE A 204 -5.40 0.23 -1.03
N TYR A 205 -4.25 -0.16 -1.54
CA TYR A 205 -3.13 -0.64 -0.73
C TYR A 205 -1.82 -0.37 -1.47
N ALA A 206 -0.78 -0.04 -0.75
CA ALA A 206 0.57 0.03 -1.29
C ALA A 206 1.61 -0.41 -0.26
N THR A 207 2.69 -0.99 -0.74
CA THR A 207 3.89 -1.27 0.05
C THR A 207 5.13 -1.11 -0.81
N SER A 208 6.25 -0.76 -0.20
CA SER A 208 7.55 -0.69 -0.85
C SER A 208 8.60 -1.48 -0.08
N GLY A 209 9.52 -2.09 -0.81
CA GLY A 209 10.39 -3.12 -0.27
C GLY A 209 9.60 -4.38 0.09
N TYR A 210 10.29 -5.38 0.63
CA TYR A 210 9.63 -6.60 1.09
C TYR A 210 9.30 -6.53 2.58
N ASN A 211 8.08 -6.93 2.91
CA ASN A 211 7.64 -7.18 4.27
C ASN A 211 7.11 -8.61 4.35
N VAL A 212 7.51 -9.36 5.38
CA VAL A 212 7.02 -10.73 5.60
C VAL A 212 5.49 -10.76 5.60
N GLY A 213 4.91 -11.69 4.81
CA GLY A 213 3.46 -11.82 4.65
C GLY A 213 2.85 -10.83 3.65
N THR A 214 3.65 -10.23 2.77
CA THR A 214 3.13 -9.40 1.68
C THR A 214 2.24 -10.21 0.75
N GLY A 215 2.62 -11.43 0.39
CA GLY A 215 1.83 -12.34 -0.44
C GLY A 215 0.48 -12.66 0.19
N ASP A 216 0.45 -13.03 1.47
CA ASP A 216 -0.80 -13.27 2.20
C ASP A 216 -1.70 -12.02 2.23
N MET A 217 -1.12 -10.84 2.40
CA MET A 217 -1.86 -9.59 2.38
C MET A 217 -2.51 -9.35 1.01
N LEU A 218 -1.79 -9.58 -0.08
CA LEU A 218 -2.32 -9.43 -1.44
C LEU A 218 -3.46 -10.40 -1.69
N ILE A 219 -3.32 -11.67 -1.30
CA ILE A 219 -4.38 -12.68 -1.41
C ILE A 219 -5.62 -12.22 -0.65
N ARG A 220 -5.47 -11.83 0.61
CA ARG A 220 -6.60 -11.34 1.42
C ARG A 220 -7.29 -10.13 0.80
N ILE A 221 -6.55 -9.16 0.26
CA ILE A 221 -7.14 -8.00 -0.40
C ILE A 221 -7.95 -8.44 -1.63
N MET A 222 -7.40 -9.35 -2.42
CA MET A 222 -8.08 -9.82 -3.63
C MET A 222 -9.34 -10.63 -3.31
N GLU A 223 -9.35 -11.43 -2.24
CA GLU A 223 -10.48 -12.27 -1.83
C GLU A 223 -11.52 -11.50 -1.01
N GLU A 224 -11.09 -10.75 0.02
CA GLU A 224 -11.99 -10.22 1.04
C GLU A 224 -12.51 -8.80 0.75
N VAL A 225 -11.81 -8.01 -0.06
CA VAL A 225 -12.23 -6.63 -0.36
C VAL A 225 -13.22 -6.65 -1.52
N PRO A 226 -14.44 -6.12 -1.35
CA PRO A 226 -15.41 -6.05 -2.46
C PRO A 226 -14.88 -5.18 -3.62
N GLU A 227 -15.22 -5.56 -4.84
CA GLU A 227 -15.12 -4.66 -5.99
C GLU A 227 -16.14 -3.54 -5.83
N VAL A 228 -15.73 -2.31 -6.09
CA VAL A 228 -16.61 -1.12 -5.96
C VAL A 228 -17.23 -0.81 -7.31
#